data_3fe71fb4a8d793f4bf97c5257f16e786
#
_entry.id   3fe71fb4a8d793f4bf97c5257f16e786
#
_cell.length_a   1.000
_cell.length_b   1.000
_cell.length_c   1.000
_cell.angle_alpha   90.00
_cell.angle_beta   90.00
_cell.angle_gamma   90.00
#
_symmetry.space_group_name_H-M   'P 1'
#
loop_
_entity.id
_entity.type
_entity.pdbx_description
1 polymer ?
#
loop_
_entity_poly.entity_id
_entity_poly.type
_entity_poly.pdbx_seq_one_letter_code
_entity_poly.pdbx_strand_id
1 'polypeptide(L)'
;MSSFNLADYIQPPTGAAKPAERKLQMIPTRKIFANDKNFYDTSKVDDLIDSILMQGLLDPLTVRPSGDGEGYIIISGHRRHRALMTILDDHLAEDTKLFETTPCFVREPGDELMEELMLIQANSATRVLTSAETSKQVDRVRDLLYGLKSQGYEFPGRMRDYVASACNISASKIARLDTIKTKLIPQIKQYYDDGRMPESVAYEIAKCSVDDQQLIAKVKGNGKDGLCAMRGYEVESILAGRDRIEGRKCKYACGVPCNNMVKSLQKTTGNYMRSCDRTCCMDCYDLATCDKYCKIAKDKHLQMRADAEAEEQRREERRR
;
A
#
# COMPACT_ATOMS: atom_id res chain seq x y z
N MET A 1 -12.00 -18.40 13.67
CA MET A 1 -12.23 -18.14 12.22
C MET A 1 -11.65 -19.31 11.49
N SER A 2 -12.49 -20.11 10.80
CA SER A 2 -12.03 -21.25 10.00
C SER A 2 -11.09 -20.72 8.92
N SER A 3 -9.85 -21.20 8.89
CA SER A 3 -8.90 -20.90 7.83
C SER A 3 -9.48 -21.43 6.51
N PHE A 4 -9.91 -20.53 5.65
CA PHE A 4 -10.29 -20.87 4.29
C PHE A 4 -9.06 -21.44 3.58
N ASN A 5 -9.07 -22.74 3.30
CA ASN A 5 -8.01 -23.36 2.54
C ASN A 5 -8.39 -23.33 1.06
N LEU A 6 -7.66 -22.54 0.28
CA LEU A 6 -7.93 -22.36 -1.15
C LEU A 6 -7.97 -23.69 -1.92
N ALA A 7 -7.12 -24.66 -1.52
CA ALA A 7 -7.05 -25.98 -2.15
C ALA A 7 -8.35 -26.78 -2.03
N ASP A 8 -9.20 -26.52 -1.03
CA ASP A 8 -10.46 -27.24 -0.82
C ASP A 8 -11.57 -26.77 -1.80
N TYR A 9 -11.38 -25.63 -2.44
CA TYR A 9 -12.37 -25.00 -3.31
C TYR A 9 -11.98 -24.99 -4.80
N ILE A 10 -10.71 -25.27 -5.11
CA ILE A 10 -10.23 -25.37 -6.49
C ILE A 10 -10.40 -26.80 -6.93
N GLN A 11 -11.23 -27.03 -7.94
CA GLN A 11 -11.43 -28.36 -8.50
C GLN A 11 -10.39 -28.60 -9.61
N PRO A 12 -9.47 -29.58 -9.41
CA PRO A 12 -8.51 -29.91 -10.44
C PRO A 12 -9.21 -30.55 -11.66
N PRO A 13 -8.65 -30.39 -12.86
CA PRO A 13 -9.17 -31.06 -14.04
C PRO A 13 -9.16 -32.56 -13.84
N THR A 14 -10.11 -33.26 -14.49
CA THR A 14 -10.23 -34.73 -14.42
C THR A 14 -8.93 -35.37 -14.89
N GLY A 15 -8.23 -36.07 -14.01
CA GLY A 15 -6.93 -36.71 -14.30
C GLY A 15 -5.72 -35.98 -13.78
N ALA A 16 -5.89 -34.89 -13.03
CA ALA A 16 -4.77 -34.20 -12.37
C ALA A 16 -4.04 -35.13 -11.38
N ALA A 17 -2.70 -35.09 -11.39
CA ALA A 17 -1.89 -35.89 -10.49
C ALA A 17 -2.16 -35.48 -9.03
N LYS A 18 -2.22 -36.45 -8.12
CA LYS A 18 -2.28 -36.21 -6.68
C LYS A 18 -1.08 -35.36 -6.25
N PRO A 19 -1.23 -34.50 -5.22
CA PRO A 19 -0.10 -33.76 -4.67
C PRO A 19 1.04 -34.75 -4.35
N ALA A 20 2.21 -34.50 -4.92
CA ALA A 20 3.37 -35.37 -4.74
C ALA A 20 3.79 -35.41 -3.24
N GLU A 21 4.21 -36.59 -2.76
CA GLU A 21 4.74 -36.75 -1.41
C GLU A 21 5.97 -35.87 -1.22
N ARG A 22 6.04 -35.20 -0.07
CA ARG A 22 7.20 -34.41 0.32
C ARG A 22 8.27 -35.34 0.88
N LYS A 23 9.39 -35.49 0.20
CA LYS A 23 10.53 -36.25 0.70
C LYS A 23 11.54 -35.30 1.34
N LEU A 24 11.89 -35.55 2.60
CA LEU A 24 12.96 -34.82 3.28
C LEU A 24 14.31 -35.35 2.83
N GLN A 25 15.18 -34.46 2.34
CA GLN A 25 16.52 -34.78 1.88
C GLN A 25 17.52 -33.73 2.38
N MET A 26 18.75 -34.17 2.64
CA MET A 26 19.89 -33.29 2.90
C MET A 26 20.50 -32.89 1.58
N ILE A 27 20.46 -31.62 1.23
CA ILE A 27 20.97 -31.10 -0.05
C ILE A 27 22.13 -30.17 0.22
N PRO A 28 23.25 -30.26 -0.56
CA PRO A 28 24.32 -29.29 -0.45
C PRO A 28 23.78 -27.86 -0.59
N THR A 29 24.03 -27.00 0.39
CA THR A 29 23.47 -25.65 0.48
C THR A 29 23.77 -24.82 -0.76
N ARG A 30 25.00 -24.98 -1.30
CA ARG A 30 25.45 -24.28 -2.52
C ARG A 30 24.83 -24.82 -3.83
N LYS A 31 24.11 -25.96 -3.79
CA LYS A 31 23.34 -26.48 -4.93
C LYS A 31 21.87 -26.04 -4.91
N ILE A 32 21.51 -25.15 -4.00
CA ILE A 32 20.18 -24.60 -3.88
C ILE A 32 20.23 -23.17 -4.41
N PHE A 33 19.35 -22.85 -5.37
CA PHE A 33 19.33 -21.56 -6.05
C PHE A 33 18.04 -20.80 -5.74
N ALA A 34 18.15 -19.47 -5.66
CA ALA A 34 16.98 -18.62 -5.50
C ALA A 34 16.07 -18.71 -6.73
N ASN A 35 14.77 -18.59 -6.51
CA ASN A 35 13.80 -18.49 -7.59
C ASN A 35 13.72 -17.05 -8.08
N ASP A 36 13.96 -16.81 -9.37
CA ASP A 36 13.92 -15.48 -9.99
C ASP A 36 12.53 -14.85 -9.94
N LYS A 37 11.48 -15.66 -9.80
CA LYS A 37 10.08 -15.20 -9.62
C LYS A 37 9.81 -14.68 -8.19
N ASN A 38 10.77 -14.77 -7.27
CA ASN A 38 10.60 -14.27 -5.91
C ASN A 38 10.73 -12.74 -5.87
N PHE A 39 9.62 -12.05 -5.70
CA PHE A 39 9.54 -10.58 -5.62
C PHE A 39 9.62 -10.02 -4.20
N TYR A 40 9.74 -10.88 -3.19
CA TYR A 40 9.84 -10.45 -1.80
C TYR A 40 11.26 -10.02 -1.43
N ASP A 41 11.37 -8.97 -0.61
CA ASP A 41 12.66 -8.56 -0.05
C ASP A 41 13.21 -9.65 0.88
N THR A 42 14.44 -10.07 0.61
CA THR A 42 15.17 -11.05 1.39
C THR A 42 16.40 -10.46 2.08
N SER A 43 16.61 -9.15 2.08
CA SER A 43 17.84 -8.49 2.56
C SER A 43 18.01 -8.55 4.07
N LYS A 44 16.92 -8.48 4.83
CA LYS A 44 16.98 -8.45 6.30
C LYS A 44 16.98 -9.87 6.87
N VAL A 45 18.18 -10.39 7.12
CA VAL A 45 18.37 -11.77 7.63
C VAL A 45 19.17 -11.87 8.93
N ASP A 46 19.62 -10.74 9.50
CA ASP A 46 20.50 -10.72 10.68
C ASP A 46 19.91 -11.50 11.87
N ASP A 47 18.67 -11.18 12.28
CA ASP A 47 17.96 -11.91 13.36
C ASP A 47 17.82 -13.41 13.07
N LEU A 48 17.74 -13.77 11.79
CA LEU A 48 17.59 -15.16 11.36
C LEU A 48 18.92 -15.89 11.36
N ILE A 49 20.03 -15.20 11.06
CA ILE A 49 21.39 -15.71 11.19
C ILE A 49 21.66 -16.08 12.65
N ASP A 50 21.41 -15.16 13.58
CA ASP A 50 21.58 -15.39 15.02
C ASP A 50 20.76 -16.59 15.49
N SER A 51 19.50 -16.68 15.09
CA SER A 51 18.62 -17.81 15.43
C SER A 51 19.16 -19.14 14.87
N ILE A 52 19.64 -19.17 13.63
CA ILE A 52 20.19 -20.39 13.00
C ILE A 52 21.51 -20.80 13.66
N LEU A 53 22.36 -19.87 14.03
CA LEU A 53 23.60 -20.16 14.73
C LEU A 53 23.35 -20.75 16.13
N MET A 54 22.30 -20.27 16.83
CA MET A 54 21.98 -20.74 18.17
C MET A 54 21.24 -22.08 18.20
N GLN A 55 20.31 -22.33 17.28
CA GLN A 55 19.36 -23.44 17.36
C GLN A 55 19.38 -24.37 16.15
N GLY A 56 20.17 -24.04 15.13
CA GLY A 56 20.12 -24.70 13.83
C GLY A 56 18.91 -24.29 13.00
N LEU A 57 18.77 -24.90 11.83
CA LEU A 57 17.64 -24.67 10.96
C LEU A 57 16.43 -25.50 11.43
N LEU A 58 15.46 -24.88 12.09
CA LEU A 58 14.28 -25.55 12.65
C LEU A 58 13.32 -26.05 11.56
N ASP A 59 13.05 -25.22 10.56
CA ASP A 59 12.14 -25.55 9.46
C ASP A 59 12.92 -25.84 8.17
N PRO A 60 12.79 -27.03 7.56
CA PRO A 60 13.41 -27.35 6.28
C PRO A 60 12.99 -26.38 5.18
N LEU A 61 13.84 -26.20 4.17
CA LEU A 61 13.46 -25.50 2.95
C LEU A 61 12.51 -26.37 2.13
N THR A 62 11.74 -25.76 1.24
CA THR A 62 11.01 -26.48 0.20
C THR A 62 11.62 -26.13 -1.14
N VAL A 63 12.02 -27.14 -1.89
CA VAL A 63 12.74 -27.00 -3.17
C VAL A 63 12.16 -27.94 -4.22
N ARG A 64 12.43 -27.64 -5.49
CA ARG A 64 12.20 -28.54 -6.62
C ARG A 64 13.50 -28.74 -7.38
N PRO A 65 13.69 -29.87 -8.09
CA PRO A 65 14.82 -30.02 -8.99
C PRO A 65 14.87 -28.88 -10.02
N SER A 66 16.07 -28.41 -10.34
CA SER A 66 16.28 -27.49 -11.44
C SER A 66 16.07 -28.23 -12.77
N GLY A 67 15.53 -27.55 -13.77
CA GLY A 67 15.26 -28.15 -15.08
C GLY A 67 16.52 -28.59 -15.85
N ASP A 68 17.68 -28.05 -15.48
CA ASP A 68 19.00 -28.42 -16.00
C ASP A 68 19.63 -29.64 -15.28
N GLY A 69 19.04 -30.10 -14.18
CA GLY A 69 19.54 -31.21 -13.37
C GLY A 69 20.75 -30.90 -12.49
N GLU A 70 21.26 -29.65 -12.48
CA GLU A 70 22.47 -29.28 -11.75
C GLU A 70 22.24 -28.92 -10.28
N GLY A 71 20.96 -28.71 -9.87
CA GLY A 71 20.64 -28.33 -8.51
C GLY A 71 19.17 -28.27 -8.21
N TYR A 72 18.82 -27.38 -7.26
CA TYR A 72 17.45 -27.24 -6.77
C TYR A 72 17.06 -25.77 -6.73
N ILE A 73 15.81 -25.46 -7.07
CA ILE A 73 15.23 -24.11 -7.02
C ILE A 73 14.36 -24.00 -5.78
N ILE A 74 14.54 -22.93 -5.02
CA ILE A 74 13.78 -22.67 -3.81
C ILE A 74 12.32 -22.35 -4.18
N ILE A 75 11.43 -23.11 -3.58
CA ILE A 75 10.00 -22.81 -3.55
C ILE A 75 9.69 -21.99 -2.30
N SER A 76 10.12 -22.41 -1.11
CA SER A 76 9.94 -21.69 0.15
C SER A 76 11.20 -21.71 0.99
N GLY A 77 11.46 -20.58 1.69
CA GLY A 77 12.59 -20.44 2.58
C GLY A 77 13.75 -19.60 2.03
N HIS A 78 13.51 -18.70 1.07
CA HIS A 78 14.53 -17.82 0.48
C HIS A 78 15.35 -17.05 1.53
N ARG A 79 14.71 -16.50 2.59
CA ARG A 79 15.43 -15.82 3.68
C ARG A 79 16.32 -16.78 4.47
N ARG A 80 15.81 -18.00 4.77
CA ARG A 80 16.59 -19.05 5.46
C ARG A 80 17.81 -19.48 4.65
N HIS A 81 17.61 -19.69 3.36
CA HIS A 81 18.75 -20.01 2.46
C HIS A 81 19.75 -18.87 2.40
N ARG A 82 19.30 -17.61 2.28
CA ARG A 82 20.22 -16.46 2.30
C ARG A 82 21.01 -16.37 3.60
N ALA A 83 20.36 -16.59 4.75
CA ALA A 83 21.04 -16.62 6.04
C ALA A 83 22.09 -17.74 6.09
N LEU A 84 21.77 -18.95 5.61
CA LEU A 84 22.71 -20.07 5.52
C LEU A 84 23.90 -19.76 4.60
N MET A 85 23.65 -19.14 3.46
CA MET A 85 24.72 -18.72 2.55
C MET A 85 25.63 -17.67 3.20
N THR A 86 25.05 -16.68 3.90
CA THR A 86 25.85 -15.68 4.65
C THR A 86 26.68 -16.35 5.74
N ILE A 87 26.12 -17.30 6.51
CA ILE A 87 26.87 -18.07 7.53
C ILE A 87 28.09 -18.80 6.90
N LEU A 88 27.90 -19.41 5.72
CA LEU A 88 28.94 -20.13 5.02
C LEU A 88 30.00 -19.20 4.39
N ASP A 89 29.56 -18.11 3.77
CA ASP A 89 30.46 -17.22 3.02
C ASP A 89 31.27 -16.32 3.94
N ASP A 90 30.68 -15.85 5.05
CA ASP A 90 31.32 -14.97 6.04
C ASP A 90 31.96 -15.76 7.20
N HIS A 91 31.92 -17.10 7.16
CA HIS A 91 32.47 -17.98 8.19
C HIS A 91 32.02 -17.64 9.61
N LEU A 92 30.71 -17.36 9.79
CA LEU A 92 30.15 -16.90 11.07
C LEU A 92 30.03 -18.02 12.12
N ALA A 93 30.14 -19.29 11.74
CA ALA A 93 30.06 -20.44 12.63
C ALA A 93 31.46 -21.02 12.93
N GLU A 94 31.65 -21.52 14.16
CA GLU A 94 32.88 -22.26 14.53
C GLU A 94 33.06 -23.54 13.70
N ASP A 95 31.95 -24.24 13.41
CA ASP A 95 31.94 -25.42 12.51
C ASP A 95 30.98 -25.16 11.34
N THR A 96 31.51 -24.66 10.24
CA THR A 96 30.74 -24.39 9.01
C THR A 96 30.22 -25.65 8.32
N LYS A 97 30.78 -26.83 8.63
CA LYS A 97 30.36 -28.13 8.04
C LYS A 97 28.91 -28.44 8.36
N LEU A 98 28.39 -27.97 9.51
CA LEU A 98 27.00 -28.14 9.89
C LEU A 98 26.00 -27.50 8.91
N PHE A 99 26.44 -26.48 8.17
CA PHE A 99 25.64 -25.72 7.24
C PHE A 99 25.91 -26.00 5.76
N GLU A 100 26.92 -26.87 5.46
CA GLU A 100 27.24 -27.30 4.09
C GLU A 100 26.06 -28.04 3.42
N THR A 101 25.24 -28.71 4.23
CA THR A 101 24.03 -29.37 3.76
C THR A 101 22.80 -28.83 4.49
N THR A 102 21.71 -28.67 3.75
CA THR A 102 20.46 -28.11 4.26
C THR A 102 19.34 -29.15 4.15
N PRO A 103 18.57 -29.37 5.23
CA PRO A 103 17.36 -30.20 5.16
C PRO A 103 16.33 -29.53 4.27
N CYS A 104 15.85 -30.25 3.26
CA CYS A 104 14.91 -29.76 2.26
C CYS A 104 13.80 -30.76 2.03
N PHE A 105 12.57 -30.28 1.95
CA PHE A 105 11.48 -31.01 1.34
C PHE A 105 11.60 -30.88 -0.18
N VAL A 106 11.93 -31.97 -0.85
CA VAL A 106 11.95 -32.00 -2.31
C VAL A 106 10.54 -32.31 -2.81
N ARG A 107 10.04 -31.45 -3.67
CA ARG A 107 8.81 -31.67 -4.44
C ARG A 107 9.18 -32.07 -5.85
N GLU A 108 8.53 -33.10 -6.36
CA GLU A 108 8.57 -33.38 -7.79
C GLU A 108 7.86 -32.26 -8.56
N PRO A 109 8.27 -32.00 -9.83
CA PRO A 109 7.60 -31.02 -10.66
C PRO A 109 6.10 -31.35 -10.75
N GLY A 110 5.28 -30.48 -10.21
CA GLY A 110 3.83 -30.51 -10.29
C GLY A 110 3.32 -29.38 -11.17
N ASP A 111 2.06 -28.98 -10.94
CA ASP A 111 1.55 -27.76 -11.55
C ASP A 111 2.23 -26.53 -10.87
N GLU A 112 3.19 -25.94 -11.57
CA GLU A 112 3.99 -24.81 -11.08
C GLU A 112 3.11 -23.63 -10.62
N LEU A 113 1.97 -23.40 -11.30
CA LEU A 113 1.07 -22.30 -10.96
C LEU A 113 0.36 -22.57 -9.63
N MET A 114 -0.08 -23.82 -9.41
CA MET A 114 -0.71 -24.22 -8.15
C MET A 114 0.30 -24.17 -6.98
N GLU A 115 1.51 -24.64 -7.21
CA GLU A 115 2.57 -24.61 -6.20
C GLU A 115 2.91 -23.17 -5.79
N GLU A 116 3.07 -22.27 -6.75
CA GLU A 116 3.33 -20.86 -6.49
C GLU A 116 2.17 -20.20 -5.73
N LEU A 117 0.93 -20.53 -6.12
CA LEU A 117 -0.26 -20.01 -5.44
C LEU A 117 -0.33 -20.45 -3.97
N MET A 118 -0.07 -21.72 -3.69
CA MET A 118 -0.02 -22.24 -2.32
C MET A 118 1.07 -21.59 -1.47
N LEU A 119 2.21 -21.29 -2.08
CA LEU A 119 3.29 -20.60 -1.42
C LEU A 119 2.96 -19.16 -1.05
N ILE A 120 2.35 -18.44 -1.98
CA ILE A 120 1.89 -17.08 -1.72
C ILE A 120 0.87 -17.11 -0.57
N GLN A 121 -0.06 -18.07 -0.57
CA GLN A 121 -1.04 -18.22 0.49
C GLN A 121 -0.39 -18.48 1.85
N ALA A 122 0.58 -19.40 1.92
CA ALA A 122 1.30 -19.71 3.15
C ALA A 122 2.07 -18.48 3.70
N ASN A 123 2.73 -17.73 2.82
CA ASN A 123 3.46 -16.53 3.18
C ASN A 123 2.53 -15.37 3.59
N SER A 124 1.35 -15.27 3.00
CA SER A 124 0.36 -14.23 3.30
C SER A 124 -0.18 -14.32 4.73
N ALA A 125 -0.14 -15.49 5.34
CA ALA A 125 -0.58 -15.71 6.72
C ALA A 125 0.48 -15.32 7.77
N THR A 126 1.76 -15.34 7.39
CA THR A 126 2.89 -15.20 8.33
C THR A 126 3.69 -13.90 8.16
N ARG A 127 3.55 -13.21 7.04
CA ARG A 127 4.36 -12.04 6.71
C ARG A 127 3.51 -10.76 6.66
N VAL A 128 4.01 -9.70 7.29
CA VAL A 128 3.47 -8.34 7.12
C VAL A 128 4.09 -7.72 5.87
N LEU A 129 3.26 -7.46 4.88
CA LEU A 129 3.64 -6.85 3.61
C LEU A 129 3.35 -5.36 3.60
N THR A 130 4.18 -4.59 2.91
CA THR A 130 3.86 -3.20 2.56
C THR A 130 2.68 -3.15 1.59
N SER A 131 2.05 -1.98 1.45
CA SER A 131 0.94 -1.81 0.49
C SER A 131 1.37 -2.06 -0.95
N ALA A 132 2.59 -1.67 -1.32
CA ALA A 132 3.15 -1.92 -2.64
C ALA A 132 3.40 -3.42 -2.90
N GLU A 133 3.98 -4.13 -1.92
CA GLU A 133 4.16 -5.59 -2.00
C GLU A 133 2.82 -6.31 -2.07
N THR A 134 1.84 -5.88 -1.27
CA THR A 134 0.47 -6.43 -1.31
C THR A 134 -0.15 -6.26 -2.69
N SER A 135 0.01 -5.10 -3.34
CA SER A 135 -0.49 -4.87 -4.69
C SER A 135 0.16 -5.80 -5.71
N LYS A 136 1.48 -5.95 -5.67
CA LYS A 136 2.21 -6.90 -6.53
C LYS A 136 1.78 -8.35 -6.31
N GLN A 137 1.58 -8.73 -5.04
CA GLN A 137 1.08 -10.06 -4.69
C GLN A 137 -0.33 -10.32 -5.24
N VAL A 138 -1.24 -9.35 -5.11
CA VAL A 138 -2.60 -9.45 -5.67
C VAL A 138 -2.57 -9.64 -7.17
N ASP A 139 -1.73 -8.89 -7.88
CA ASP A 139 -1.58 -9.04 -9.33
C ASP A 139 -1.03 -10.42 -9.68
N ARG A 140 0.01 -10.87 -8.99
CA ARG A 140 0.60 -12.20 -9.26
C ARG A 140 -0.38 -13.33 -8.99
N VAL A 141 -1.11 -13.29 -7.87
CA VAL A 141 -2.15 -14.27 -7.56
C VAL A 141 -3.24 -14.29 -8.63
N ARG A 142 -3.62 -13.10 -9.13
CA ARG A 142 -4.61 -12.99 -10.22
C ARG A 142 -4.10 -13.70 -11.49
N ASP A 143 -2.86 -13.45 -11.88
CA ASP A 143 -2.27 -14.10 -13.05
C ASP A 143 -2.20 -15.62 -12.90
N LEU A 144 -1.81 -16.12 -11.71
CA LEU A 144 -1.78 -17.54 -11.39
C LEU A 144 -3.16 -18.20 -11.49
N LEU A 145 -4.18 -17.55 -10.91
CA LEU A 145 -5.56 -18.09 -10.96
C LEU A 145 -6.13 -18.10 -12.37
N TYR A 146 -5.83 -17.08 -13.19
CA TYR A 146 -6.23 -17.10 -14.59
C TYR A 146 -5.44 -18.14 -15.41
N GLY A 147 -4.15 -18.33 -15.10
CA GLY A 147 -3.35 -19.40 -15.68
C GLY A 147 -3.91 -20.78 -15.36
N LEU A 148 -4.23 -21.06 -14.09
CA LEU A 148 -4.87 -22.31 -13.68
C LEU A 148 -6.22 -22.51 -14.36
N LYS A 149 -7.02 -21.45 -14.47
CA LYS A 149 -8.29 -21.52 -15.21
C LYS A 149 -8.09 -21.89 -16.67
N SER A 150 -7.05 -21.39 -17.32
CA SER A 150 -6.72 -21.77 -18.71
C SER A 150 -6.26 -23.22 -18.85
N GLN A 151 -5.75 -23.82 -17.77
CA GLN A 151 -5.37 -25.24 -17.67
C GLN A 151 -6.56 -26.16 -17.32
N GLY A 152 -7.78 -25.60 -17.19
CA GLY A 152 -8.99 -26.38 -16.93
C GLY A 152 -9.35 -26.54 -15.45
N TYR A 153 -8.71 -25.79 -14.54
CA TYR A 153 -9.17 -25.73 -13.15
C TYR A 153 -10.47 -24.92 -13.04
N GLU A 154 -11.40 -25.43 -12.26
CA GLU A 154 -12.69 -24.77 -12.03
C GLU A 154 -12.70 -23.98 -10.73
N PHE A 155 -13.28 -22.79 -10.79
CA PHE A 155 -13.40 -21.84 -9.68
C PHE A 155 -14.87 -21.50 -9.48
N PRO A 156 -15.61 -22.26 -8.64
CA PRO A 156 -17.01 -21.97 -8.37
C PRO A 156 -17.13 -20.68 -7.54
N GLY A 157 -17.53 -19.59 -8.17
CA GLY A 157 -17.67 -18.29 -7.50
C GLY A 157 -16.96 -17.14 -8.20
N ARG A 158 -16.68 -16.09 -7.44
CA ARG A 158 -16.04 -14.89 -7.99
C ARG A 158 -14.52 -15.00 -7.87
N MET A 159 -13.80 -14.81 -8.96
CA MET A 159 -12.32 -14.83 -8.99
C MET A 159 -11.71 -13.90 -7.93
N ARG A 160 -12.32 -12.73 -7.67
CA ARG A 160 -11.87 -11.81 -6.65
C ARG A 160 -11.85 -12.40 -5.24
N ASP A 161 -12.78 -13.31 -4.92
CA ASP A 161 -12.86 -13.92 -3.59
C ASP A 161 -11.70 -14.92 -3.39
N TYR A 162 -11.29 -15.62 -4.46
CA TYR A 162 -10.10 -16.46 -4.46
C TYR A 162 -8.82 -15.65 -4.30
N VAL A 163 -8.70 -14.53 -5.00
CA VAL A 163 -7.56 -13.60 -4.84
C VAL A 163 -7.50 -13.09 -3.40
N ALA A 164 -8.65 -12.69 -2.83
CA ALA A 164 -8.75 -12.20 -1.46
C ALA A 164 -8.27 -13.24 -0.44
N SER A 165 -8.72 -14.49 -0.63
CA SER A 165 -8.34 -15.62 0.23
C SER A 165 -6.85 -15.95 0.12
N ALA A 166 -6.32 -16.07 -1.10
CA ALA A 166 -4.91 -16.37 -1.32
C ALA A 166 -3.97 -15.32 -0.73
N CYS A 167 -4.35 -14.04 -0.80
CA CYS A 167 -3.59 -12.93 -0.25
C CYS A 167 -3.88 -12.65 1.24
N ASN A 168 -4.80 -13.38 1.86
CA ASN A 168 -5.26 -13.15 3.24
C ASN A 168 -5.71 -11.69 3.50
N ILE A 169 -6.45 -11.11 2.54
CA ILE A 169 -7.00 -9.75 2.63
C ILE A 169 -8.48 -9.75 2.28
N SER A 170 -9.18 -8.65 2.60
CA SER A 170 -10.59 -8.53 2.24
C SER A 170 -10.80 -8.19 0.76
N ALA A 171 -11.93 -8.63 0.19
CA ALA A 171 -12.32 -8.26 -1.17
C ALA A 171 -12.45 -6.73 -1.35
N SER A 172 -12.80 -6.00 -0.27
CA SER A 172 -12.83 -4.53 -0.26
C SER A 172 -11.43 -3.92 -0.39
N LYS A 173 -10.41 -4.54 0.22
CA LYS A 173 -9.02 -4.10 0.08
C LYS A 173 -8.55 -4.29 -1.37
N ILE A 174 -8.89 -5.41 -2.02
CA ILE A 174 -8.61 -5.62 -3.45
C ILE A 174 -9.23 -4.51 -4.30
N ALA A 175 -10.50 -4.17 -4.07
CA ALA A 175 -11.16 -3.11 -4.82
C ALA A 175 -10.48 -1.74 -4.64
N ARG A 176 -9.93 -1.44 -3.45
CA ARG A 176 -9.13 -0.23 -3.22
C ARG A 176 -7.82 -0.26 -4.02
N LEU A 177 -7.09 -1.39 -3.97
CA LEU A 177 -5.85 -1.55 -4.72
C LEU A 177 -6.08 -1.43 -6.23
N ASP A 178 -7.15 -2.02 -6.76
CA ASP A 178 -7.55 -1.88 -8.16
C ASP A 178 -7.85 -0.41 -8.53
N THR A 179 -8.52 0.32 -7.62
CA THR A 179 -8.81 1.75 -7.82
C THR A 179 -7.51 2.57 -7.86
N ILE A 180 -6.59 2.32 -6.93
CA ILE A 180 -5.27 2.95 -6.89
C ILE A 180 -4.53 2.67 -8.20
N LYS A 181 -4.45 1.40 -8.58
CA LYS A 181 -3.71 0.97 -9.78
C LYS A 181 -4.22 1.60 -11.06
N THR A 182 -5.55 1.73 -11.21
CA THR A 182 -6.19 2.15 -12.47
C THR A 182 -6.42 3.65 -12.56
N LYS A 183 -6.58 4.35 -11.44
CA LYS A 183 -7.02 5.74 -11.42
C LYS A 183 -5.95 6.74 -10.99
N LEU A 184 -4.87 6.31 -10.32
CA LEU A 184 -3.79 7.23 -10.00
C LEU A 184 -3.03 7.65 -11.26
N ILE A 185 -2.75 8.96 -11.37
CA ILE A 185 -1.86 9.47 -12.41
C ILE A 185 -0.42 8.95 -12.18
N PRO A 186 0.37 8.71 -13.26
CA PRO A 186 1.70 8.09 -13.17
C PRO A 186 2.62 8.78 -12.17
N GLN A 187 2.58 10.10 -12.09
CA GLN A 187 3.41 10.91 -11.21
C GLN A 187 3.16 10.61 -9.73
N ILE A 188 1.90 10.43 -9.31
CA ILE A 188 1.56 10.10 -7.91
C ILE A 188 1.74 8.60 -7.66
N LYS A 189 1.42 7.77 -8.66
CA LYS A 189 1.55 6.33 -8.59
C LYS A 189 2.97 5.89 -8.26
N GLN A 190 3.99 6.56 -8.81
CA GLN A 190 5.38 6.27 -8.51
C GLN A 190 5.67 6.37 -6.99
N TYR A 191 5.14 7.39 -6.29
CA TYR A 191 5.31 7.51 -4.83
C TYR A 191 4.66 6.37 -4.06
N TYR A 192 3.54 5.86 -4.55
CA TYR A 192 2.87 4.70 -3.96
C TYR A 192 3.65 3.41 -4.22
N ASP A 193 4.09 3.19 -5.44
CA ASP A 193 4.84 1.98 -5.85
C ASP A 193 6.21 1.90 -5.14
N ASP A 194 6.83 3.05 -4.84
CA ASP A 194 8.06 3.16 -4.03
C ASP A 194 7.81 2.96 -2.53
N GLY A 195 6.56 2.72 -2.10
CA GLY A 195 6.21 2.58 -0.68
C GLY A 195 6.29 3.85 0.14
N ARG A 196 6.44 5.01 -0.50
CA ARG A 196 6.57 6.32 0.14
C ARG A 196 5.24 6.99 0.46
N MET A 197 4.11 6.45 -0.03
CA MET A 197 2.77 6.98 0.21
C MET A 197 1.89 5.91 0.87
N PRO A 198 1.17 6.22 1.98
CA PRO A 198 0.22 5.31 2.59
C PRO A 198 -0.95 4.95 1.64
N GLU A 199 -1.42 3.70 1.71
CA GLU A 199 -2.55 3.21 0.90
C GLU A 199 -3.82 4.07 1.05
N SER A 200 -4.12 4.52 2.27
CA SER A 200 -5.28 5.36 2.55
C SER A 200 -5.24 6.67 1.78
N VAL A 201 -4.08 7.32 1.72
CA VAL A 201 -3.89 8.57 0.98
C VAL A 201 -3.96 8.33 -0.52
N ALA A 202 -3.27 7.30 -1.02
CA ALA A 202 -3.31 6.91 -2.42
C ALA A 202 -4.74 6.63 -2.89
N TYR A 203 -5.54 5.94 -2.07
CA TYR A 203 -6.93 5.65 -2.39
C TYR A 203 -7.82 6.90 -2.42
N GLU A 204 -7.65 7.82 -1.45
CA GLU A 204 -8.41 9.09 -1.46
C GLU A 204 -8.08 9.93 -2.70
N ILE A 205 -6.80 10.00 -3.07
CA ILE A 205 -6.37 10.69 -4.30
C ILE A 205 -6.91 10.00 -5.55
N ALA A 206 -6.88 8.66 -5.59
CA ALA A 206 -7.39 7.88 -6.73
C ALA A 206 -8.90 8.06 -7.00
N LYS A 207 -9.67 8.51 -6.02
CA LYS A 207 -11.10 8.85 -6.18
C LYS A 207 -11.31 10.21 -6.85
N CYS A 208 -10.30 11.05 -6.85
CA CYS A 208 -10.36 12.39 -7.42
C CYS A 208 -10.27 12.36 -8.95
N SER A 209 -10.73 13.44 -9.59
CA SER A 209 -10.53 13.64 -11.03
C SER A 209 -9.03 13.76 -11.37
N VAL A 210 -8.67 13.55 -12.63
CA VAL A 210 -7.28 13.71 -13.10
C VAL A 210 -6.76 15.12 -12.83
N ASP A 211 -7.59 16.15 -13.05
CA ASP A 211 -7.23 17.55 -12.79
C ASP A 211 -6.95 17.81 -11.31
N ASP A 212 -7.77 17.21 -10.43
CA ASP A 212 -7.55 17.29 -8.99
C ASP A 212 -6.25 16.61 -8.55
N GLN A 213 -5.97 15.45 -9.12
CA GLN A 213 -4.72 14.75 -8.86
C GLN A 213 -3.51 15.57 -9.31
N GLN A 214 -3.59 16.22 -10.48
CA GLN A 214 -2.55 17.12 -10.97
C GLN A 214 -2.37 18.32 -10.04
N LEU A 215 -3.47 18.90 -9.55
CA LEU A 215 -3.42 19.98 -8.57
C LEU A 215 -2.72 19.54 -7.27
N ILE A 216 -3.10 18.37 -6.74
CA ILE A 216 -2.48 17.78 -5.53
C ILE A 216 -0.98 17.56 -5.75
N ALA A 217 -0.60 16.97 -6.89
CA ALA A 217 0.80 16.76 -7.25
C ALA A 217 1.58 18.09 -7.34
N LYS A 218 0.99 19.12 -7.92
CA LYS A 218 1.60 20.45 -8.05
C LYS A 218 1.78 21.13 -6.69
N VAL A 219 0.78 21.03 -5.81
CA VAL A 219 0.80 21.68 -4.47
C VAL A 219 1.78 20.99 -3.55
N LYS A 220 1.85 19.67 -3.58
CA LYS A 220 2.65 18.85 -2.65
C LYS A 220 3.98 18.35 -3.25
N GLY A 221 4.12 18.30 -4.57
CA GLY A 221 5.29 17.72 -5.23
C GLY A 221 6.61 18.46 -4.99
N ASN A 222 6.55 19.73 -4.58
CA ASN A 222 7.74 20.59 -4.40
C ASN A 222 8.21 20.74 -2.93
N GLY A 223 7.58 20.04 -1.96
CA GLY A 223 7.95 20.09 -0.55
C GLY A 223 8.96 19.03 -0.15
N LYS A 224 9.78 19.29 0.90
CA LYS A 224 10.77 18.32 1.44
C LYS A 224 10.13 16.98 1.82
N ASP A 225 8.90 16.99 2.37
CA ASP A 225 8.13 15.81 2.72
C ASP A 225 7.02 15.52 1.69
N GLY A 226 6.70 16.46 0.86
CA GLY A 226 5.84 16.38 -0.32
C GLY A 226 4.63 15.46 -0.19
N LEU A 227 4.44 14.63 -1.21
CA LEU A 227 3.38 13.62 -1.25
C LEU A 227 3.61 12.48 -0.24
N CYS A 228 4.84 12.25 0.20
CA CYS A 228 5.20 11.15 1.10
C CYS A 228 4.66 11.33 2.51
N ALA A 229 4.64 12.57 3.03
CA ALA A 229 4.14 12.88 4.37
C ALA A 229 2.66 13.29 4.38
N MET A 230 1.99 13.20 3.24
CA MET A 230 0.61 13.63 3.07
C MET A 230 -0.36 12.75 3.87
N ARG A 231 -1.37 13.39 4.47
CA ARG A 231 -2.45 12.71 5.19
C ARG A 231 -3.78 12.87 4.45
N GLY A 232 -4.73 11.97 4.68
CA GLY A 232 -6.02 11.95 3.99
C GLY A 232 -6.78 13.28 4.07
N TYR A 233 -6.80 13.93 5.24
CA TYR A 233 -7.48 15.22 5.42
C TYR A 233 -6.86 16.35 4.58
N GLU A 234 -5.60 16.25 4.20
CA GLU A 234 -4.93 17.25 3.36
C GLU A 234 -5.41 17.20 1.91
N VAL A 235 -5.84 16.01 1.43
CA VAL A 235 -6.49 15.86 0.12
C VAL A 235 -7.76 16.70 0.07
N GLU A 236 -8.65 16.49 1.07
CA GLU A 236 -9.90 17.25 1.17
C GLU A 236 -9.65 18.74 1.30
N SER A 237 -8.63 19.11 2.04
CA SER A 237 -8.24 20.50 2.27
C SER A 237 -7.78 21.20 0.99
N ILE A 238 -6.95 20.53 0.16
CA ILE A 238 -6.51 21.05 -1.14
C ILE A 238 -7.71 21.25 -2.06
N LEU A 239 -8.61 20.27 -2.13
CA LEU A 239 -9.80 20.33 -2.99
C LEU A 239 -10.79 21.42 -2.52
N ALA A 240 -11.03 21.52 -1.21
CA ALA A 240 -11.83 22.59 -0.64
C ALA A 240 -11.22 23.98 -0.93
N GLY A 241 -9.89 24.07 -0.94
CA GLY A 241 -9.16 25.27 -1.35
C GLY A 241 -9.46 25.65 -2.80
N ARG A 242 -9.40 24.70 -3.74
CA ARG A 242 -9.75 24.90 -5.13
C ARG A 242 -11.22 25.36 -5.28
N ASP A 243 -12.13 24.61 -4.64
CA ASP A 243 -13.56 24.90 -4.72
C ASP A 243 -13.90 26.32 -4.21
N ARG A 244 -13.16 26.81 -3.20
CA ARG A 244 -13.29 28.19 -2.72
C ARG A 244 -12.77 29.21 -3.75
N ILE A 245 -11.62 28.92 -4.39
CA ILE A 245 -11.05 29.81 -5.42
C ILE A 245 -11.98 29.89 -6.63
N GLU A 246 -12.53 28.75 -7.06
CA GLU A 246 -13.43 28.66 -8.19
C GLU A 246 -14.87 29.11 -7.85
N GLY A 247 -15.18 29.38 -6.59
CA GLY A 247 -16.51 29.75 -6.12
C GLY A 247 -17.55 28.61 -6.15
N ARG A 248 -17.13 27.38 -6.49
CA ARG A 248 -18.06 26.25 -6.73
C ARG A 248 -18.68 25.69 -5.46
N LYS A 249 -17.95 25.70 -4.33
CA LYS A 249 -18.39 25.13 -3.05
C LYS A 249 -18.09 26.04 -1.86
N CYS A 250 -17.94 27.32 -2.09
CA CYS A 250 -17.69 28.25 -1.02
C CYS A 250 -18.92 28.31 -0.09
N LYS A 251 -18.71 28.02 1.19
CA LYS A 251 -19.71 28.12 2.26
C LYS A 251 -20.45 29.47 2.25
N TYR A 252 -19.77 30.52 1.83
CA TYR A 252 -20.33 31.87 1.81
C TYR A 252 -20.82 32.30 0.43
N ALA A 253 -20.74 31.44 -0.60
CA ALA A 253 -21.23 31.68 -1.95
C ALA A 253 -20.88 33.06 -2.52
N CYS A 254 -19.66 33.55 -2.21
CA CYS A 254 -19.27 34.92 -2.57
C CYS A 254 -19.02 35.12 -4.09
N GLY A 255 -18.92 34.04 -4.88
CA GLY A 255 -18.78 34.11 -6.33
C GLY A 255 -17.48 34.75 -6.84
N VAL A 256 -16.60 35.18 -5.96
CA VAL A 256 -15.34 35.87 -6.29
C VAL A 256 -14.16 34.98 -5.92
N PRO A 257 -13.15 34.83 -6.83
CA PRO A 257 -11.92 34.12 -6.50
C PRO A 257 -11.26 34.73 -5.25
N CYS A 258 -10.93 33.89 -4.27
CA CYS A 258 -10.28 34.35 -3.06
C CYS A 258 -8.83 34.77 -3.36
N ASN A 259 -8.58 36.07 -3.52
CA ASN A 259 -7.25 36.60 -3.86
C ASN A 259 -6.15 36.22 -2.85
N ASN A 260 -6.49 36.05 -1.57
CA ASN A 260 -5.55 35.61 -0.57
C ASN A 260 -5.15 34.14 -0.77
N MET A 261 -6.09 33.30 -1.25
CA MET A 261 -5.80 31.92 -1.60
C MET A 261 -4.96 31.80 -2.87
N VAL A 262 -5.25 32.58 -3.90
CA VAL A 262 -4.45 32.60 -5.14
C VAL A 262 -3.01 33.00 -4.87
N LYS A 263 -2.79 34.05 -4.07
CA LYS A 263 -1.43 34.50 -3.69
C LYS A 263 -0.67 33.48 -2.85
N SER A 264 -1.34 32.73 -2.02
CA SER A 264 -0.68 31.72 -1.21
C SER A 264 -0.49 30.40 -1.98
N LEU A 265 -1.34 30.02 -2.95
CA LEU A 265 -1.06 28.93 -3.89
C LEU A 265 0.21 29.16 -4.71
N GLN A 266 0.59 30.43 -4.91
CA GLN A 266 1.86 30.78 -5.56
C GLN A 266 3.07 30.66 -4.63
N LYS A 267 2.88 30.63 -3.32
CA LYS A 267 3.96 30.50 -2.31
C LYS A 267 4.19 29.05 -1.87
N THR A 268 4.28 28.13 -2.70
CA THR A 268 4.69 26.70 -2.66
C THR A 268 5.34 26.15 -1.37
N THR A 269 4.95 26.55 -0.18
CA THR A 269 5.53 26.06 1.07
C THR A 269 4.47 25.37 1.93
N GLY A 270 4.85 24.28 2.63
CA GLY A 270 3.96 23.45 3.43
C GLY A 270 3.17 24.16 4.55
N ASN A 271 3.51 25.40 4.88
CA ASN A 271 2.76 26.26 5.80
C ASN A 271 1.48 26.85 5.21
N TYR A 272 1.34 26.78 3.88
CA TYR A 272 0.24 27.32 3.15
C TYR A 272 -1.10 26.64 3.45
N MET A 273 -1.12 25.31 3.51
CA MET A 273 -2.34 24.54 3.79
C MET A 273 -2.95 24.88 5.15
N ARG A 274 -2.11 25.15 6.15
CA ARG A 274 -2.58 25.59 7.47
C ARG A 274 -3.21 26.98 7.43
N SER A 275 -2.71 27.88 6.60
CA SER A 275 -3.29 29.22 6.48
C SER A 275 -4.58 29.23 5.67
N CYS A 276 -4.74 28.34 4.67
CA CYS A 276 -5.97 28.23 3.90
C CYS A 276 -7.11 27.54 4.61
N ASP A 277 -6.84 26.49 5.37
CA ASP A 277 -7.86 25.84 6.21
C ASP A 277 -8.36 26.72 7.35
N ARG A 278 -7.47 27.59 7.82
CA ARG A 278 -7.80 28.54 8.87
C ARG A 278 -8.48 29.80 8.35
N THR A 279 -8.36 30.11 7.04
CA THR A 279 -8.59 31.45 6.56
C THR A 279 -9.31 31.54 5.21
N CYS A 280 -10.49 31.00 5.12
CA CYS A 280 -11.50 31.95 4.62
C CYS A 280 -11.44 33.17 5.55
N CYS A 281 -11.19 34.37 5.01
CA CYS A 281 -11.18 35.59 5.87
C CYS A 281 -12.45 35.71 6.73
N MET A 282 -13.54 34.99 6.38
CA MET A 282 -14.77 34.88 7.16
C MET A 282 -14.67 33.99 8.40
N ASP A 283 -13.73 33.01 8.41
CA ASP A 283 -13.51 32.08 9.53
C ASP A 283 -12.18 32.36 10.25
N CYS A 284 -11.50 33.48 9.91
CA CYS A 284 -10.20 33.82 10.47
C CYS A 284 -10.32 34.44 11.86
N TYR A 285 -9.63 33.85 12.84
CA TYR A 285 -9.57 34.41 14.20
C TYR A 285 -8.91 35.79 14.24
N ASP A 286 -7.98 36.08 13.31
CA ASP A 286 -7.27 37.35 13.25
C ASP A 286 -7.96 38.37 12.34
N LEU A 287 -9.21 38.16 11.97
CA LEU A 287 -9.93 39.05 11.05
C LEU A 287 -9.96 40.50 11.56
N ALA A 288 -10.09 40.69 12.85
CA ALA A 288 -10.20 42.01 13.47
C ALA A 288 -8.87 42.84 13.41
N THR A 289 -7.74 42.16 13.34
CA THR A 289 -6.40 42.74 13.36
C THR A 289 -5.68 42.66 12.01
N CYS A 290 -6.27 41.95 11.03
CA CYS A 290 -5.67 41.71 9.74
C CYS A 290 -5.91 42.87 8.77
N ASP A 291 -4.85 43.49 8.29
CA ASP A 291 -4.87 44.56 7.30
C ASP A 291 -5.03 44.05 5.85
N LYS A 292 -4.99 42.72 5.63
CA LYS A 292 -4.93 42.07 4.30
C LYS A 292 -6.15 41.19 3.97
N TYR A 293 -7.25 41.29 4.71
CA TYR A 293 -8.42 40.51 4.46
C TYR A 293 -9.22 40.96 3.20
N CYS A 294 -9.97 40.03 2.61
CA CYS A 294 -10.70 40.36 1.39
C CYS A 294 -11.86 41.34 1.67
N LYS A 295 -12.16 42.19 0.71
CA LYS A 295 -13.21 43.23 0.82
C LYS A 295 -14.58 42.63 1.22
N ILE A 296 -14.94 41.46 0.65
CA ILE A 296 -16.21 40.79 0.95
C ILE A 296 -16.28 40.33 2.41
N ALA A 297 -15.17 39.77 2.95
CA ALA A 297 -15.14 39.43 4.36
C ALA A 297 -15.23 40.65 5.26
N LYS A 298 -14.63 41.78 4.85
CA LYS A 298 -14.74 43.05 5.54
C LYS A 298 -16.18 43.53 5.59
N ASP A 299 -16.80 43.60 4.46
CA ASP A 299 -18.19 44.11 4.36
C ASP A 299 -19.18 43.24 5.16
N LYS A 300 -19.05 41.89 5.05
CA LYS A 300 -19.86 40.97 5.85
C LYS A 300 -19.58 41.06 7.36
N HIS A 301 -18.30 41.18 7.74
CA HIS A 301 -17.95 41.35 9.17
C HIS A 301 -18.53 42.63 9.75
N LEU A 302 -18.45 43.75 9.03
CA LEU A 302 -19.08 44.98 9.41
C LEU A 302 -20.60 44.87 9.55
N GLN A 303 -21.26 44.17 8.62
CA GLN A 303 -22.67 43.89 8.67
C GLN A 303 -23.05 43.03 9.88
N MET A 304 -22.29 41.92 10.13
CA MET A 304 -22.54 41.05 11.30
C MET A 304 -22.38 41.81 12.62
N ARG A 305 -21.42 42.75 12.73
CA ARG A 305 -21.27 43.58 13.91
C ARG A 305 -22.45 44.54 14.08
N ALA A 306 -22.86 45.21 13.02
CA ALA A 306 -24.02 46.06 13.03
C ALA A 306 -25.30 45.35 13.45
N ASP A 307 -25.49 44.11 12.91
CA ASP A 307 -26.66 43.27 13.25
C ASP A 307 -26.61 42.84 14.73
N ALA A 308 -25.41 42.47 15.25
CA ALA A 308 -25.23 42.09 16.65
C ALA A 308 -25.48 43.28 17.61
N GLU A 309 -24.98 44.47 17.28
CA GLU A 309 -25.19 45.70 18.06
C GLU A 309 -26.69 46.08 18.07
N ALA A 310 -27.36 45.95 16.91
CA ALA A 310 -28.79 46.18 16.81
C ALA A 310 -29.63 45.18 17.61
N GLU A 311 -29.18 43.92 17.67
CA GLU A 311 -29.86 42.89 18.47
C GLU A 311 -29.66 43.11 19.97
N GLU A 312 -28.49 43.57 20.39
CA GLU A 312 -28.17 43.89 21.77
C GLU A 312 -29.01 45.10 22.24
N GLN A 313 -29.11 46.15 21.41
CA GLN A 313 -30.00 47.28 21.67
C GLN A 313 -31.47 46.88 21.85
N ARG A 314 -31.96 46.00 20.95
CA ARG A 314 -33.36 45.46 21.09
C ARG A 314 -33.54 44.64 22.35
N ARG A 315 -32.53 43.92 22.82
CA ARG A 315 -32.56 43.18 24.08
C ARG A 315 -32.57 44.10 25.30
N GLU A 316 -31.85 45.21 25.23
CA GLU A 316 -31.83 46.22 26.29
C GLU A 316 -33.17 46.96 26.36
N GLU A 317 -33.76 47.34 25.19
CA GLU A 317 -35.09 47.98 25.11
C GLU A 317 -36.21 47.08 25.66
N ARG A 318 -36.08 45.75 25.47
CA ARG A 318 -37.02 44.76 26.03
C ARG A 318 -36.85 44.51 27.54
N ARG A 319 -35.73 44.90 28.10
CA ARG A 319 -35.45 44.81 29.55
C ARG A 319 -35.86 46.06 30.34
N ARG A 320 -36.10 47.14 29.65
CA ARG A 320 -36.69 48.38 30.21
C ARG A 320 -38.22 48.35 30.12
#